data_1495bd78913e1ec8674df6911488cf02
#
_entry.id   1495bd78913e1ec8674df6911488cf02
#
_cell.length_a   1.000
_cell.length_b   1.000
_cell.length_c   1.000
_cell.angle_alpha   90.00
_cell.angle_beta   90.00
_cell.angle_gamma   90.00
#
_symmetry.space_group_name_H-M   'P 1'
#
loop_
_entity.id
_entity.type
_entity.pdbx_description
1 polymer ?
#
loop_
_entity_poly.entity_id
_entity_poly.type
_entity_poly.pdbx_seq_one_letter_code
_entity_poly.pdbx_strand_id
1 'polypeptide(L)'
;MLKLPPLSLYIHIPWCVQKCPYCDFNSHTMKGEIPQVEYVEHLLHDLDSDVGLIGSRPVKTIFIGGGTPSLLSAKSMQMLMDGVRQRVNLDPDAEVTMEANPGTVEAERFAGYQAAGINRISIGVQSFGNDKLITLGRIHGPDEAKRAAKLATNLHLRSFNLDLMHGLPSQTRDEGLSDLRQAIELAPPHLSWYQLTIEPNTQFGSRPP
;
A
#
# COMPACT_ATOMS: atom_id res chain seq x y z
N MET A 1 -5.42 22.65 -27.86
CA MET A 1 -4.50 21.52 -27.69
C MET A 1 -4.75 20.87 -26.33
N LEU A 2 -4.84 19.55 -26.30
CA LEU A 2 -4.89 18.81 -25.02
C LEU A 2 -3.55 18.94 -24.29
N LYS A 3 -3.60 19.29 -23.00
CA LYS A 3 -2.40 19.28 -22.15
C LYS A 3 -2.13 17.85 -21.71
N LEU A 4 -0.88 17.42 -21.74
CA LEU A 4 -0.48 16.15 -21.18
C LEU A 4 -0.73 16.17 -19.65
N PRO A 5 -1.30 15.10 -19.07
CA PRO A 5 -1.48 15.01 -17.62
C PRO A 5 -0.13 14.95 -16.90
N PRO A 6 -0.07 15.25 -15.59
CA PRO A 6 1.11 14.98 -14.78
C PRO A 6 1.54 13.52 -14.95
N LEU A 7 2.85 13.27 -14.96
CA LEU A 7 3.40 11.92 -15.08
C LEU A 7 3.51 11.30 -13.70
N SER A 8 3.01 10.08 -13.57
CA SER A 8 3.10 9.25 -12.37
C SER A 8 3.74 7.92 -12.70
N LEU A 9 4.48 7.35 -11.73
CA LEU A 9 5.06 6.01 -11.81
C LEU A 9 4.32 5.10 -10.84
N TYR A 10 3.85 3.94 -11.34
CA TYR A 10 3.33 2.86 -10.52
C TYR A 10 4.35 1.73 -10.47
N ILE A 11 4.66 1.26 -9.26
CA ILE A 11 5.57 0.14 -9.03
C ILE A 11 4.80 -0.98 -8.34
N HIS A 12 4.80 -2.16 -8.95
CA HIS A 12 4.04 -3.31 -8.47
C HIS A 12 4.88 -4.27 -7.66
N ILE A 13 4.43 -4.58 -6.43
CA ILE A 13 5.05 -5.60 -5.56
C ILE A 13 4.04 -6.73 -5.34
N PRO A 14 4.23 -7.93 -5.93
CA PRO A 14 3.17 -8.93 -6.02
C PRO A 14 2.98 -9.80 -4.78
N TRP A 15 3.84 -9.73 -3.77
CA TRP A 15 3.79 -10.66 -2.64
C TRP A 15 2.89 -10.20 -1.51
N CYS A 16 2.19 -11.19 -0.93
CA CYS A 16 1.45 -11.07 0.32
C CYS A 16 1.89 -12.16 1.29
N VAL A 17 1.80 -11.92 2.60
CA VAL A 17 1.88 -13.00 3.59
C VAL A 17 0.72 -13.97 3.38
N GLN A 18 -0.48 -13.42 3.22
CA GLN A 18 -1.71 -14.15 2.94
C GLN A 18 -2.56 -13.34 1.95
N LYS A 19 -3.08 -13.99 0.90
CA LYS A 19 -4.00 -13.33 -0.03
C LYS A 19 -5.39 -13.27 0.57
N CYS A 20 -5.96 -12.08 0.64
CA CYS A 20 -7.32 -11.87 1.15
C CYS A 20 -8.37 -12.50 0.22
N PRO A 21 -9.46 -13.08 0.74
CA PRO A 21 -10.48 -13.79 -0.04
C PRO A 21 -11.25 -12.90 -1.03
N TYR A 22 -11.23 -11.59 -0.84
CA TYR A 22 -11.88 -10.60 -1.72
C TYR A 22 -10.94 -9.99 -2.77
N CYS A 23 -9.62 -10.18 -2.63
CA CYS A 23 -8.63 -9.45 -3.41
C CYS A 23 -8.47 -10.03 -4.82
N ASP A 24 -8.75 -9.19 -5.84
CA ASP A 24 -8.58 -9.49 -7.26
C ASP A 24 -7.24 -9.00 -7.83
N PHE A 25 -6.43 -8.28 -7.03
CA PHE A 25 -5.15 -7.77 -7.49
C PHE A 25 -4.20 -8.89 -7.92
N ASN A 26 -3.29 -8.57 -8.83
CA ASN A 26 -2.22 -9.47 -9.24
C ASN A 26 -1.22 -9.68 -8.09
N SER A 27 -1.67 -10.39 -7.06
CA SER A 27 -0.92 -10.65 -5.85
C SER A 27 -0.90 -12.13 -5.52
N HIS A 28 0.20 -12.59 -4.91
CA HIS A 28 0.46 -13.98 -4.64
C HIS A 28 0.94 -14.17 -3.21
N THR A 29 0.43 -15.21 -2.55
CA THR A 29 0.97 -15.61 -1.24
C THR A 29 2.43 -16.05 -1.41
N MET A 30 3.32 -15.47 -0.60
CA MET A 30 4.74 -15.82 -0.63
C MET A 30 4.94 -17.30 -0.24
N LYS A 31 5.83 -17.98 -0.99
CA LYS A 31 6.25 -19.34 -0.71
C LYS A 31 7.75 -19.30 -0.39
N GLY A 32 8.08 -19.19 0.89
CA GLY A 32 9.46 -19.05 1.33
C GLY A 32 9.97 -17.60 1.24
N GLU A 33 11.26 -17.45 1.03
CA GLU A 33 11.93 -16.14 0.99
C GLU A 33 11.65 -15.39 -0.32
N ILE A 34 11.39 -14.08 -0.23
CA ILE A 34 11.16 -13.24 -1.41
C ILE A 34 12.51 -12.94 -2.07
N PRO A 35 12.69 -13.18 -3.39
CA PRO A 35 13.91 -12.83 -4.12
C PRO A 35 13.98 -11.31 -4.38
N GLN A 36 14.09 -10.52 -3.31
CA GLN A 36 13.89 -9.07 -3.33
C GLN A 36 14.88 -8.35 -4.25
N VAL A 37 16.16 -8.73 -4.21
CA VAL A 37 17.22 -8.06 -5.00
C VAL A 37 16.98 -8.32 -6.48
N GLU A 38 16.81 -9.58 -6.86
CA GLU A 38 16.56 -9.99 -8.25
C GLU A 38 15.28 -9.32 -8.79
N TYR A 39 14.25 -9.25 -7.98
CA TYR A 39 12.99 -8.61 -8.40
C TYR A 39 13.17 -7.11 -8.62
N VAL A 40 13.89 -6.42 -7.73
CA VAL A 40 14.19 -4.99 -7.92
C VAL A 40 15.02 -4.77 -9.19
N GLU A 41 15.98 -5.64 -9.49
CA GLU A 41 16.75 -5.57 -10.75
C GLU A 41 15.85 -5.70 -11.97
N HIS A 42 14.89 -6.64 -11.95
CA HIS A 42 13.91 -6.79 -13.03
C HIS A 42 12.98 -5.58 -13.17
N LEU A 43 12.50 -5.01 -12.07
CA LEU A 43 11.71 -3.77 -12.11
C LEU A 43 12.48 -2.60 -12.74
N LEU A 44 13.77 -2.47 -12.40
CA LEU A 44 14.60 -1.42 -12.95
C LEU A 44 14.91 -1.64 -14.43
N HIS A 45 15.05 -2.91 -14.84
CA HIS A 45 15.21 -3.25 -16.26
C HIS A 45 13.93 -2.99 -17.06
N ASP A 46 12.76 -3.27 -16.48
CA ASP A 46 11.45 -2.94 -17.07
C ASP A 46 11.32 -1.42 -17.26
N LEU A 47 11.68 -0.64 -16.22
CA LEU A 47 11.69 0.81 -16.29
C LEU A 47 12.65 1.34 -17.39
N ASP A 48 13.81 0.70 -17.60
CA ASP A 48 14.73 1.08 -18.67
C ASP A 48 14.05 1.01 -20.06
N SER A 49 13.11 0.08 -20.25
CA SER A 49 12.35 -0.05 -21.48
C SER A 49 11.32 1.09 -21.67
N ASP A 50 10.81 1.64 -20.59
CA ASP A 50 9.77 2.66 -20.60
C ASP A 50 10.30 4.11 -20.62
N VAL A 51 11.54 4.33 -20.16
CA VAL A 51 12.15 5.68 -20.08
C VAL A 51 12.11 6.42 -21.42
N GLY A 52 12.30 5.72 -22.52
CA GLY A 52 12.25 6.30 -23.86
C GLY A 52 10.87 6.91 -24.22
N LEU A 53 9.78 6.43 -23.61
CA LEU A 53 8.42 6.87 -23.88
C LEU A 53 8.07 8.17 -23.14
N ILE A 54 8.73 8.48 -22.03
CA ILE A 54 8.42 9.63 -21.18
C ILE A 54 9.25 10.87 -21.47
N GLY A 55 10.39 10.71 -22.14
CA GLY A 55 11.32 11.78 -22.42
C GLY A 55 11.83 12.47 -21.14
N SER A 56 11.98 13.78 -21.18
CA SER A 56 12.45 14.60 -20.05
C SER A 56 11.34 15.02 -19.07
N ARG A 57 10.13 14.46 -19.18
CA ARG A 57 9.00 14.83 -18.32
C ARG A 57 9.30 14.49 -16.86
N PRO A 58 9.04 15.40 -15.90
CA PRO A 58 9.22 15.10 -14.49
C PRO A 58 8.15 14.12 -14.02
N VAL A 59 8.55 13.12 -13.26
CA VAL A 59 7.67 12.22 -12.52
C VAL A 59 7.23 12.94 -11.25
N LYS A 60 5.95 13.23 -11.13
CA LYS A 60 5.36 14.00 -10.02
C LYS A 60 4.96 13.15 -8.84
N THR A 61 4.61 11.89 -9.07
CA THR A 61 4.22 10.96 -8.01
C THR A 61 4.73 9.55 -8.31
N ILE A 62 5.04 8.82 -7.26
CA ILE A 62 5.30 7.39 -7.31
C ILE A 62 4.30 6.70 -6.39
N PHE A 63 3.68 5.62 -6.85
CA PHE A 63 2.84 4.76 -6.05
C PHE A 63 3.38 3.33 -6.07
N ILE A 64 3.77 2.83 -4.91
CA ILE A 64 4.28 1.47 -4.72
C ILE A 64 3.15 0.65 -4.09
N GLY A 65 2.55 -0.23 -4.87
CA GLY A 65 1.35 -0.97 -4.48
C GLY A 65 1.34 -2.41 -4.97
N GLY A 66 0.17 -3.04 -4.91
CA GLY A 66 -0.09 -4.37 -5.43
C GLY A 66 -0.45 -5.40 -4.38
N GLY A 67 0.49 -6.22 -3.94
CA GLY A 67 0.31 -7.16 -2.84
C GLY A 67 0.54 -6.49 -1.49
N THR A 68 1.76 -6.56 -0.98
CA THR A 68 2.15 -5.94 0.29
C THR A 68 3.57 -5.37 0.17
N PRO A 69 3.74 -4.15 -0.35
CA PRO A 69 5.05 -3.53 -0.55
C PRO A 69 5.90 -3.44 0.72
N SER A 70 5.27 -3.34 1.89
CA SER A 70 5.96 -3.32 3.19
C SER A 70 6.61 -4.66 3.59
N LEU A 71 6.55 -5.69 2.73
CA LEU A 71 7.36 -6.91 2.87
C LEU A 71 8.80 -6.73 2.37
N LEU A 72 9.06 -5.75 1.49
CA LEU A 72 10.42 -5.46 1.08
C LEU A 72 11.26 -4.96 2.26
N SER A 73 12.52 -5.35 2.30
CA SER A 73 13.47 -4.80 3.27
C SER A 73 13.76 -3.33 2.98
N ALA A 74 14.16 -2.58 4.00
CA ALA A 74 14.60 -1.19 3.81
C ALA A 74 15.74 -1.09 2.78
N LYS A 75 16.65 -2.08 2.76
CA LYS A 75 17.75 -2.15 1.79
C LYS A 75 17.24 -2.32 0.35
N SER A 76 16.28 -3.20 0.13
CA SER A 76 15.71 -3.42 -1.20
C SER A 76 14.88 -2.22 -1.66
N MET A 77 14.18 -1.56 -0.75
CA MET A 77 13.47 -0.31 -1.03
C MET A 77 14.43 0.82 -1.39
N GLN A 78 15.55 0.94 -0.66
CA GLN A 78 16.60 1.92 -0.99
C GLN A 78 17.17 1.66 -2.39
N MET A 79 17.52 0.40 -2.70
CA MET A 79 18.02 0.00 -4.02
C MET A 79 17.02 0.36 -5.13
N LEU A 80 15.74 0.08 -4.93
CA LEU A 80 14.67 0.43 -5.87
C LEU A 80 14.60 1.94 -6.11
N MET A 81 14.53 2.72 -5.04
CA MET A 81 14.38 4.17 -5.14
C MET A 81 15.62 4.86 -5.73
N ASP A 82 16.81 4.37 -5.43
CA ASP A 82 18.06 4.88 -6.04
C ASP A 82 18.10 4.55 -7.54
N GLY A 83 17.70 3.33 -7.89
CA GLY A 83 17.59 2.92 -9.29
C GLY A 83 16.58 3.75 -10.09
N VAL A 84 15.44 4.08 -9.50
CA VAL A 84 14.43 4.98 -10.10
C VAL A 84 15.00 6.39 -10.31
N ARG A 85 15.64 6.97 -9.28
CA ARG A 85 16.23 8.32 -9.36
C ARG A 85 17.32 8.43 -10.45
N GLN A 86 18.03 7.35 -10.72
CA GLN A 86 19.05 7.31 -11.78
C GLN A 86 18.45 7.29 -13.19
N ARG A 87 17.20 6.86 -13.35
CA ARG A 87 16.56 6.60 -14.65
C ARG A 87 15.55 7.66 -15.07
N VAL A 88 14.87 8.26 -14.11
CA VAL A 88 13.79 9.22 -14.39
C VAL A 88 14.09 10.59 -13.79
N ASN A 89 13.56 11.63 -14.41
CA ASN A 89 13.56 12.97 -13.84
C ASN A 89 12.50 13.04 -12.71
N LEU A 90 12.87 12.59 -11.50
CA LEU A 90 11.99 12.64 -10.35
C LEU A 90 11.89 14.08 -9.84
N ASP A 91 10.67 14.60 -9.75
CA ASP A 91 10.44 15.94 -9.18
C ASP A 91 10.93 15.99 -7.73
N PRO A 92 11.65 17.04 -7.31
CA PRO A 92 12.13 17.17 -5.93
C PRO A 92 11.02 17.12 -4.88
N ASP A 93 9.81 17.57 -5.26
CA ASP A 93 8.63 17.56 -4.41
C ASP A 93 7.69 16.37 -4.68
N ALA A 94 8.16 15.34 -5.39
CA ALA A 94 7.34 14.18 -5.71
C ALA A 94 6.74 13.53 -4.47
N GLU A 95 5.45 13.20 -4.54
CA GLU A 95 4.83 12.32 -3.55
C GLU A 95 5.23 10.87 -3.86
N VAL A 96 5.83 10.20 -2.89
CA VAL A 96 6.19 8.79 -2.98
C VAL A 96 5.37 8.02 -1.95
N THR A 97 4.30 7.39 -2.42
CA THR A 97 3.37 6.62 -1.61
C THR A 97 3.72 5.13 -1.65
N MET A 98 3.65 4.48 -0.50
CA MET A 98 3.76 3.02 -0.36
C MET A 98 2.56 2.47 0.40
N GLU A 99 2.00 1.36 -0.08
CA GLU A 99 0.98 0.60 0.66
C GLU A 99 1.64 -0.24 1.75
N ALA A 100 0.98 -0.33 2.91
CA ALA A 100 1.42 -1.12 4.05
C ALA A 100 0.27 -1.87 4.71
N ASN A 101 0.55 -3.10 5.15
CA ASN A 101 -0.35 -3.85 6.02
C ASN A 101 0.03 -3.56 7.48
N PRO A 102 -0.93 -3.24 8.37
CA PRO A 102 -0.64 -2.98 9.79
C PRO A 102 0.19 -4.07 10.48
N GLY A 103 -0.02 -5.34 10.14
CA GLY A 103 0.73 -6.47 10.70
C GLY A 103 2.20 -6.58 10.23
N THR A 104 2.63 -5.74 9.27
CA THR A 104 4.01 -5.67 8.79
C THR A 104 4.68 -4.34 9.14
N VAL A 105 4.02 -3.52 9.96
CA VAL A 105 4.48 -2.18 10.33
C VAL A 105 5.37 -2.26 11.57
N GLU A 106 6.66 -2.07 11.36
CA GLU A 106 7.68 -1.96 12.41
C GLU A 106 8.41 -0.62 12.30
N ALA A 107 8.69 0.01 13.44
CA ALA A 107 9.28 1.35 13.48
C ALA A 107 10.61 1.46 12.71
N GLU A 108 11.49 0.46 12.86
CA GLU A 108 12.78 0.43 12.16
C GLU A 108 12.64 0.32 10.65
N ARG A 109 11.68 -0.50 10.17
CA ARG A 109 11.39 -0.61 8.74
C ARG A 109 10.88 0.69 8.16
N PHE A 110 9.98 1.37 8.86
CA PHE A 110 9.42 2.64 8.40
C PHE A 110 10.48 3.74 8.33
N ALA A 111 11.38 3.81 9.31
CA ALA A 111 12.52 4.74 9.26
C ALA A 111 13.41 4.46 8.02
N GLY A 112 13.63 3.19 7.70
CA GLY A 112 14.36 2.79 6.48
C GLY A 112 13.63 3.16 5.19
N TYR A 113 12.31 3.03 5.13
CA TYR A 113 11.52 3.45 3.97
C TYR A 113 11.53 4.97 3.81
N GLN A 114 11.42 5.71 4.91
CA GLN A 114 11.55 7.17 4.88
C GLN A 114 12.94 7.60 4.39
N ALA A 115 14.01 6.94 4.85
CA ALA A 115 15.37 7.19 4.36
C ALA A 115 15.51 6.89 2.86
N ALA A 116 14.81 5.88 2.35
CA ALA A 116 14.75 5.57 0.92
C ALA A 116 13.97 6.62 0.11
N GLY A 117 13.22 7.51 0.78
CA GLY A 117 12.46 8.61 0.17
C GLY A 117 10.96 8.37 0.07
N ILE A 118 10.43 7.34 0.75
CA ILE A 118 8.98 7.20 0.93
C ILE A 118 8.52 8.32 1.85
N ASN A 119 7.59 9.16 1.37
CA ASN A 119 7.12 10.32 2.14
C ASN A 119 5.61 10.29 2.43
N ARG A 120 4.91 9.25 1.93
CA ARG A 120 3.51 8.97 2.24
C ARG A 120 3.27 7.46 2.36
N ILE A 121 2.40 7.05 3.29
CA ILE A 121 2.04 5.65 3.50
C ILE A 121 0.52 5.50 3.50
N SER A 122 -0.01 4.48 2.78
CA SER A 122 -1.40 4.05 2.85
C SER A 122 -1.48 2.77 3.67
N ILE A 123 -2.22 2.80 4.78
CA ILE A 123 -2.32 1.70 5.74
C ILE A 123 -3.65 1.00 5.57
N GLY A 124 -3.62 -0.23 5.09
CA GLY A 124 -4.81 -1.06 4.86
C GLY A 124 -5.42 -1.60 6.15
N VAL A 125 -6.12 -0.78 6.89
CA VAL A 125 -6.82 -1.12 8.16
C VAL A 125 -8.03 -2.01 7.91
N GLN A 126 -8.88 -1.62 6.98
CA GLN A 126 -10.14 -2.22 6.51
C GLN A 126 -11.27 -2.11 7.55
N SER A 127 -11.06 -2.51 8.80
CA SER A 127 -12.04 -2.41 9.91
C SER A 127 -11.31 -2.40 11.25
N PHE A 128 -11.99 -1.95 12.30
CA PHE A 128 -11.57 -2.11 13.69
C PHE A 128 -12.39 -3.20 14.42
N GLY A 129 -13.32 -3.86 13.71
CA GLY A 129 -14.04 -5.04 14.19
C GLY A 129 -13.22 -6.31 13.97
N ASN A 130 -12.87 -7.02 15.06
CA ASN A 130 -12.02 -8.21 14.97
C ASN A 130 -12.66 -9.33 14.14
N ASP A 131 -13.96 -9.55 14.29
CA ASP A 131 -14.74 -10.53 13.50
C ASP A 131 -14.75 -10.18 12.01
N LYS A 132 -14.83 -8.90 11.68
CA LYS A 132 -14.78 -8.39 10.30
C LYS A 132 -13.39 -8.62 9.69
N LEU A 133 -12.32 -8.34 10.44
CA LEU A 133 -10.94 -8.58 9.99
C LEU A 133 -10.69 -10.08 9.74
N ILE A 134 -11.16 -10.96 10.62
CA ILE A 134 -11.07 -12.41 10.43
C ILE A 134 -11.81 -12.84 9.16
N THR A 135 -13.03 -12.34 8.95
CA THR A 135 -13.83 -12.65 7.75
C THR A 135 -13.14 -12.16 6.47
N LEU A 136 -12.50 -11.01 6.52
CA LEU A 136 -11.71 -10.46 5.41
C LEU A 136 -10.36 -11.19 5.21
N GLY A 137 -10.01 -12.16 6.04
CA GLY A 137 -8.73 -12.87 5.95
C GLY A 137 -7.53 -11.98 6.26
N ARG A 138 -7.71 -10.96 7.12
CA ARG A 138 -6.62 -10.06 7.51
C ARG A 138 -5.73 -10.74 8.56
N ILE A 139 -4.42 -10.47 8.45
CA ILE A 139 -3.39 -11.02 9.35
C ILE A 139 -3.15 -10.17 10.59
N HIS A 140 -3.76 -8.98 10.66
CA HIS A 140 -3.66 -8.05 11.77
C HIS A 140 -4.98 -7.91 12.52
N GLY A 141 -4.90 -7.56 13.80
CA GLY A 141 -6.04 -7.20 14.63
C GLY A 141 -6.23 -5.68 14.76
N PRO A 142 -7.32 -5.24 15.42
CA PRO A 142 -7.64 -3.81 15.58
C PRO A 142 -6.56 -3.03 16.35
N ASP A 143 -5.91 -3.64 17.32
CA ASP A 143 -4.84 -2.99 18.09
C ASP A 143 -3.58 -2.75 17.24
N GLU A 144 -3.26 -3.66 16.33
CA GLU A 144 -2.14 -3.48 15.38
C GLU A 144 -2.44 -2.35 14.41
N ALA A 145 -3.68 -2.25 13.92
CA ALA A 145 -4.10 -1.14 13.07
C ALA A 145 -3.95 0.22 13.79
N LYS A 146 -4.39 0.30 15.06
CA LYS A 146 -4.23 1.51 15.88
C LYS A 146 -2.75 1.84 16.16
N ARG A 147 -1.93 0.84 16.43
CA ARG A 147 -0.47 1.03 16.61
C ARG A 147 0.18 1.54 15.33
N ALA A 148 -0.17 0.97 14.16
CA ALA A 148 0.36 1.40 12.88
C ALA A 148 0.00 2.87 12.57
N ALA A 149 -1.24 3.29 12.82
CA ALA A 149 -1.68 4.67 12.67
C ALA A 149 -0.90 5.63 13.59
N LYS A 150 -0.74 5.28 14.88
CA LYS A 150 0.05 6.08 15.83
C LYS A 150 1.52 6.17 15.42
N LEU A 151 2.09 5.07 14.91
CA LEU A 151 3.46 5.09 14.40
C LEU A 151 3.59 6.04 13.21
N ALA A 152 2.66 5.98 12.24
CA ALA A 152 2.66 6.88 11.09
C ALA A 152 2.53 8.36 11.49
N THR A 153 1.77 8.67 12.54
CA THR A 153 1.68 10.03 13.10
C THR A 153 3.02 10.51 13.67
N ASN A 154 3.80 9.62 14.29
CA ASN A 154 5.08 9.96 14.91
C ASN A 154 6.25 10.01 13.90
N LEU A 155 6.07 9.41 12.72
CA LEU A 155 7.00 9.54 11.62
C LEU A 155 6.76 10.90 10.95
N HIS A 156 7.81 11.68 10.76
CA HIS A 156 7.74 12.97 10.05
C HIS A 156 7.54 12.77 8.54
N LEU A 157 6.50 11.99 8.18
CA LEU A 157 6.06 11.81 6.79
C LEU A 157 5.28 13.05 6.33
N ARG A 158 5.27 13.29 5.03
CA ARG A 158 4.43 14.33 4.42
C ARG A 158 2.94 14.08 4.68
N SER A 159 2.52 12.81 4.64
CA SER A 159 1.14 12.38 4.86
C SER A 159 1.06 10.88 5.15
N PHE A 160 -0.08 10.45 5.69
CA PHE A 160 -0.47 9.05 5.65
C PHE A 160 -1.98 8.93 5.45
N ASN A 161 -2.42 7.76 5.01
CA ASN A 161 -3.82 7.44 4.78
C ASN A 161 -4.20 6.18 5.56
N LEU A 162 -5.42 6.13 6.05
CA LEU A 162 -6.04 4.90 6.54
C LEU A 162 -7.09 4.44 5.54
N ASP A 163 -6.97 3.20 5.07
CA ASP A 163 -7.94 2.57 4.19
C ASP A 163 -8.94 1.79 5.03
N LEU A 164 -10.22 2.13 4.92
CA LEU A 164 -11.34 1.44 5.53
C LEU A 164 -12.31 0.90 4.49
N MET A 165 -12.98 -0.18 4.84
CA MET A 165 -14.03 -0.77 4.03
C MET A 165 -15.37 -0.73 4.77
N HIS A 166 -16.46 -0.62 4.00
CA HIS A 166 -17.83 -0.78 4.49
C HIS A 166 -18.61 -1.79 3.63
N GLY A 167 -19.80 -2.16 4.08
CA GLY A 167 -20.56 -3.23 3.43
C GLY A 167 -19.93 -4.60 3.60
N LEU A 168 -19.25 -4.80 4.74
CA LEU A 168 -18.61 -6.06 5.09
C LEU A 168 -19.65 -7.14 5.42
N PRO A 169 -19.31 -8.43 5.33
CA PRO A 169 -20.22 -9.51 5.68
C PRO A 169 -20.84 -9.32 7.07
N SER A 170 -22.16 -9.36 7.14
CA SER A 170 -22.94 -9.15 8.36
C SER A 170 -22.63 -7.84 9.12
N GLN A 171 -22.07 -6.85 8.44
CA GLN A 171 -21.80 -5.53 9.03
C GLN A 171 -23.09 -4.73 9.16
N THR A 172 -23.41 -4.32 10.38
CA THR A 172 -24.49 -3.36 10.63
C THR A 172 -24.04 -1.93 10.28
N ARG A 173 -25.00 -1.04 10.07
CA ARG A 173 -24.72 0.40 9.88
C ARG A 173 -23.93 0.99 11.03
N ASP A 174 -24.26 0.62 12.26
CA ASP A 174 -23.60 1.17 13.45
C ASP A 174 -22.16 0.69 13.59
N GLU A 175 -21.86 -0.55 13.20
CA GLU A 175 -20.48 -1.05 13.14
C GLU A 175 -19.65 -0.30 12.07
N GLY A 176 -20.20 -0.08 10.87
CA GLY A 176 -19.51 0.70 9.84
C GLY A 176 -19.26 2.15 10.27
N LEU A 177 -20.22 2.79 10.95
CA LEU A 177 -20.04 4.12 11.52
C LEU A 177 -19.06 4.12 12.69
N SER A 178 -18.98 3.05 13.48
CA SER A 178 -18.00 2.88 14.55
C SER A 178 -16.58 2.81 13.98
N ASP A 179 -16.37 2.06 12.91
CA ASP A 179 -15.07 2.00 12.21
C ASP A 179 -14.65 3.40 11.75
N LEU A 180 -15.55 4.13 11.11
CA LEU A 180 -15.28 5.49 10.64
C LEU A 180 -14.92 6.45 11.79
N ARG A 181 -15.66 6.42 12.90
CA ARG A 181 -15.38 7.25 14.09
C ARG A 181 -14.00 6.94 14.68
N GLN A 182 -13.67 5.67 14.83
CA GLN A 182 -12.34 5.25 15.34
C GLN A 182 -11.20 5.73 14.42
N ALA A 183 -11.40 5.69 13.09
CA ALA A 183 -10.40 6.22 12.17
C ALA A 183 -10.26 7.74 12.31
N ILE A 184 -11.36 8.49 12.45
CA ILE A 184 -11.34 9.94 12.66
C ILE A 184 -10.63 10.31 13.97
N GLU A 185 -10.85 9.54 15.04
CA GLU A 185 -10.16 9.73 16.33
C GLU A 185 -8.65 9.54 16.25
N LEU A 186 -8.16 8.71 15.30
CA LEU A 186 -6.73 8.55 15.02
C LEU A 186 -6.15 9.72 14.22
N ALA A 187 -6.99 10.67 13.78
CA ALA A 187 -6.65 11.92 13.11
C ALA A 187 -5.67 11.75 11.90
N PRO A 188 -5.90 10.82 10.99
CA PRO A 188 -5.07 10.72 9.80
C PRO A 188 -5.26 11.98 8.93
N PRO A 189 -4.20 12.47 8.25
CA PRO A 189 -4.35 13.54 7.27
C PRO A 189 -5.26 13.18 6.10
N HIS A 190 -5.41 11.89 5.82
CA HIS A 190 -6.21 11.36 4.72
C HIS A 190 -6.90 10.07 5.13
N LEU A 191 -8.14 9.86 4.65
CA LEU A 191 -8.96 8.68 4.91
C LEU A 191 -9.61 8.21 3.61
N SER A 192 -9.45 6.93 3.28
CA SER A 192 -10.17 6.25 2.22
C SER A 192 -11.26 5.37 2.85
N TRP A 193 -12.48 5.50 2.39
CA TRP A 193 -13.60 4.68 2.85
C TRP A 193 -14.39 4.16 1.65
N TYR A 194 -14.28 2.87 1.36
CA TYR A 194 -14.83 2.27 0.15
C TYR A 194 -15.61 0.98 0.46
N GLN A 195 -16.52 0.64 -0.45
CA GLN A 195 -17.37 -0.54 -0.30
C GLN A 195 -16.61 -1.81 -0.65
N LEU A 196 -16.84 -2.89 0.12
CA LEU A 196 -16.42 -4.24 -0.28
C LEU A 196 -17.12 -4.61 -1.59
N THR A 197 -16.34 -4.94 -2.63
CA THR A 197 -16.84 -5.48 -3.88
C THR A 197 -16.50 -6.95 -3.96
N ILE A 198 -17.44 -7.75 -4.44
CA ILE A 198 -17.22 -9.18 -4.69
C ILE A 198 -16.84 -9.34 -6.16
N GLU A 199 -15.54 -9.48 -6.39
CA GLU A 199 -14.99 -9.58 -7.73
C GLU A 199 -14.98 -11.03 -8.24
N PRO A 200 -15.23 -11.26 -9.53
CA PRO A 200 -15.00 -12.56 -10.18
C PRO A 200 -13.55 -13.01 -9.97
N ASN A 201 -13.29 -14.30 -9.99
CA ASN A 201 -11.95 -14.89 -9.80
C ASN A 201 -11.34 -14.70 -8.39
N THR A 202 -12.14 -14.27 -7.42
CA THR A 202 -11.76 -14.25 -6.00
C THR A 202 -12.39 -15.41 -5.25
N GLN A 203 -11.92 -15.67 -4.03
CA GLN A 203 -12.56 -16.67 -3.18
C GLN A 203 -14.00 -16.25 -2.82
N PHE A 204 -14.24 -14.97 -2.55
CA PHE A 204 -15.58 -14.44 -2.31
C PHE A 204 -16.46 -14.49 -3.57
N GLY A 205 -15.89 -14.35 -4.77
CA GLY A 205 -16.62 -14.54 -6.02
C GLY A 205 -17.12 -15.98 -6.21
N SER A 206 -16.30 -16.96 -5.77
CA SER A 206 -16.64 -18.39 -5.85
C SER A 206 -17.54 -18.86 -4.70
N ARG A 207 -17.35 -18.27 -3.52
CA ARG A 207 -18.06 -18.60 -2.26
C ARG A 207 -18.37 -17.29 -1.53
N PRO A 208 -19.45 -16.60 -1.90
CA PRO A 208 -19.83 -15.35 -1.25
C PRO A 208 -20.00 -15.53 0.25
N PRO A 209 -19.52 -14.57 1.08
CA PRO A 209 -19.64 -14.64 2.53
C PRO A 209 -21.04 -14.37 3.04
#